data_19b23c2076a3d72c6e4557b6e439d452
#
_entry.id   19b23c2076a3d72c6e4557b6e439d452
#
_cell.length_a   1.000
_cell.length_b   1.000
_cell.length_c   1.000
_cell.angle_alpha   90.00
_cell.angle_beta   90.00
_cell.angle_gamma   90.00
#
_symmetry.space_group_name_H-M   'P 1'
#
loop_
_entity.id
_entity.type
_entity.pdbx_description
1 polymer ?
#
loop_
_entity_poly.entity_id
_entity_poly.type
_entity_poly.pdbx_seq_one_letter_code
_entity_poly.pdbx_strand_id
1 'polypeptide(L)'
;MDYTARIARQIDSIIYKNYPEVTLVSASSGANSSDDAFAAMQTTGSHIINYNLSLPTSDKRERSIYVISDLLRKELDRIPEVREYSVMPGGDNGSMSGSATVDIKVFGYDMDVTNAVANDLKEKLGGLKGTRDVQLSRDDLRPELNVVFDRDRLAYYGMNSATASQAVRNRIDGLVASKYREDGDEYDIVVRYAEPVSYTHLRAHETLR
;
A
#
# COMPACT_ATOMS: atom_id res chain seq x y z
N MET A 1 -5.75 0.73 9.91
CA MET A 1 -5.78 2.11 9.36
C MET A 1 -5.24 3.16 10.32
N ASP A 2 -5.64 3.18 11.59
CA ASP A 2 -5.16 4.22 12.55
C ASP A 2 -3.66 4.26 12.74
N TYR A 3 -2.99 3.10 12.70
CA TYR A 3 -1.55 3.02 12.82
C TYR A 3 -0.84 3.66 11.62
N THR A 4 -1.22 3.29 10.40
CA THR A 4 -0.66 3.85 9.16
C THR A 4 -0.90 5.36 9.08
N ALA A 5 -2.10 5.82 9.46
CA ALA A 5 -2.42 7.25 9.52
C ALA A 5 -1.58 8.02 10.55
N ARG A 6 -1.18 7.37 11.64
CA ARG A 6 -0.26 7.97 12.63
C ARG A 6 1.13 8.16 12.04
N ILE A 7 1.65 7.14 11.34
CA ILE A 7 2.96 7.22 10.67
C ILE A 7 2.92 8.27 9.55
N ALA A 8 1.83 8.34 8.77
CA ALA A 8 1.66 9.38 7.77
C ALA A 8 1.78 10.78 8.38
N ARG A 9 1.07 11.07 9.48
CA ARG A 9 1.16 12.36 10.18
C ARG A 9 2.58 12.66 10.69
N GLN A 10 3.32 11.64 11.12
CA GLN A 10 4.71 11.81 11.53
C GLN A 10 5.59 12.21 10.33
N ILE A 11 5.42 11.54 9.21
CA ILE A 11 6.14 11.85 7.96
C ILE A 11 5.77 13.26 7.47
N ASP A 12 4.48 13.61 7.48
CA ASP A 12 4.01 14.97 7.14
C ASP A 12 4.69 16.03 7.99
N SER A 13 4.77 15.82 9.31
CA SER A 13 5.45 16.73 10.22
C SER A 13 6.94 16.91 9.90
N ILE A 14 7.62 15.83 9.50
CA ILE A 14 9.02 15.87 9.07
C ILE A 14 9.14 16.67 7.77
N ILE A 15 8.26 16.41 6.80
CA ILE A 15 8.29 17.10 5.50
C ILE A 15 8.09 18.61 5.68
N TYR A 16 7.02 19.02 6.36
CA TYR A 16 6.71 20.43 6.56
C TYR A 16 7.77 21.18 7.37
N LYS A 17 8.42 20.51 8.32
CA LYS A 17 9.44 21.13 9.17
C LYS A 17 10.80 21.27 8.47
N ASN A 18 11.21 20.24 7.73
CA ASN A 18 12.60 20.14 7.24
C ASN A 18 12.75 20.47 5.75
N TYR A 19 11.64 20.56 5.02
CA TYR A 19 11.64 20.76 3.56
C TYR A 19 10.74 21.93 3.15
N PRO A 20 11.17 23.18 3.44
CA PRO A 20 10.40 24.37 3.10
C PRO A 20 10.21 24.57 1.60
N GLU A 21 10.99 23.88 0.76
CA GLU A 21 10.85 23.90 -0.69
C GLU A 21 9.65 23.08 -1.20
N VAL A 22 9.07 22.21 -0.37
CA VAL A 22 7.90 21.43 -0.78
C VAL A 22 6.69 22.34 -0.79
N THR A 23 6.10 22.53 -1.98
CA THR A 23 4.93 23.40 -2.18
C THR A 23 3.60 22.68 -2.00
N LEU A 24 3.57 21.39 -2.30
CA LEU A 24 2.37 20.56 -2.16
C LEU A 24 2.78 19.16 -1.71
N VAL A 25 2.05 18.64 -0.73
CA VAL A 25 2.14 17.26 -0.26
C VAL A 25 0.81 16.58 -0.54
N SER A 26 0.82 15.51 -1.30
CA SER A 26 -0.33 14.62 -1.46
C SER A 26 0.04 13.25 -0.94
N ALA A 27 -0.70 12.74 0.03
CA ALA A 27 -0.50 11.42 0.60
C ALA A 27 -1.77 10.58 0.42
N SER A 28 -1.60 9.34 -0.04
CA SER A 28 -2.70 8.38 -0.15
C SER A 28 -2.31 7.06 0.51
N SER A 29 -3.23 6.47 1.25
CA SER A 29 -3.06 5.15 1.87
C SER A 29 -4.39 4.39 1.88
N GLY A 30 -4.32 3.06 1.83
CA GLY A 30 -5.50 2.21 1.82
C GLY A 30 -5.77 1.57 0.46
N ALA A 31 -6.90 0.85 0.37
CA ALA A 31 -7.38 0.32 -0.89
C ALA A 31 -8.15 1.43 -1.61
N ASN A 32 -7.83 1.63 -2.87
CA ASN A 32 -8.60 2.54 -3.72
C ASN A 32 -9.95 1.90 -4.09
N SER A 33 -10.96 2.72 -4.31
CA SER A 33 -12.22 2.26 -4.89
C SER A 33 -11.96 1.70 -6.30
N SER A 34 -12.70 0.65 -6.67
CA SER A 34 -12.56 -0.05 -7.96
C SER A 34 -12.82 0.84 -9.19
N ASP A 35 -13.34 2.03 -8.99
CA ASP A 35 -13.74 2.95 -10.06
C ASP A 35 -12.65 3.94 -10.47
N ASP A 36 -11.53 3.97 -9.74
CA ASP A 36 -10.41 4.85 -10.07
C ASP A 36 -9.37 4.12 -10.93
N ALA A 37 -9.39 4.40 -12.23
CA ALA A 37 -8.45 3.79 -13.20
C ALA A 37 -6.97 4.09 -12.88
N PHE A 38 -6.68 5.22 -12.24
CA PHE A 38 -5.34 5.57 -11.77
C PHE A 38 -4.89 4.72 -10.59
N ALA A 39 -5.84 4.28 -9.79
CA ALA A 39 -5.63 3.44 -8.62
C ALA A 39 -5.13 2.05 -8.98
N ALA A 40 -5.55 1.52 -10.13
CA ALA A 40 -5.11 0.21 -10.62
C ALA A 40 -3.60 0.18 -11.00
N MET A 41 -2.98 1.34 -11.20
CA MET A 41 -1.55 1.47 -11.53
C MET A 41 -0.65 1.65 -10.29
N GLN A 42 -1.22 1.90 -9.13
CA GLN A 42 -0.46 2.10 -7.89
C GLN A 42 -0.58 0.88 -6.99
N THR A 43 0.52 0.47 -6.38
CA THR A 43 0.48 -0.53 -5.32
C THR A 43 -0.25 0.06 -4.12
N THR A 44 -1.39 -0.52 -3.77
CA THR A 44 -2.26 -0.04 -2.70
C THR A 44 -2.41 -1.07 -1.59
N GLY A 45 -2.61 -0.59 -0.38
CA GLY A 45 -2.84 -1.46 0.78
C GLY A 45 -2.94 -0.65 2.06
N SER A 46 -3.56 -1.19 3.08
CA SER A 46 -3.73 -0.51 4.36
C SER A 46 -2.41 -0.20 5.09
N HIS A 47 -1.31 -0.79 4.65
CA HIS A 47 0.06 -0.63 5.17
C HIS A 47 0.95 0.19 4.23
N ILE A 48 0.46 0.61 3.07
CA ILE A 48 1.19 1.37 2.06
C ILE A 48 0.75 2.83 2.11
N ILE A 49 1.73 3.72 2.05
CA ILE A 49 1.50 5.16 1.94
C ILE A 49 2.24 5.64 0.70
N ASN A 50 1.52 6.18 -0.25
CA ASN A 50 2.07 6.80 -1.44
C ASN A 50 2.11 8.32 -1.25
N TYR A 51 3.30 8.90 -1.37
CA TYR A 51 3.53 10.34 -1.29
C TYR A 51 3.87 10.92 -2.65
N ASN A 52 3.22 12.03 -2.99
CA ASN A 52 3.61 12.88 -4.10
C ASN A 52 3.98 14.25 -3.55
N LEU A 53 5.23 14.64 -3.72
CA LEU A 53 5.77 15.92 -3.25
C LEU A 53 6.05 16.82 -4.45
N SER A 54 5.37 17.96 -4.53
CA SER A 54 5.66 18.96 -5.55
C SER A 54 6.70 19.93 -5.06
N LEU A 55 7.69 20.16 -5.90
CA LEU A 55 8.81 21.07 -5.67
C LEU A 55 8.80 22.14 -6.76
N PRO A 56 9.20 23.38 -6.48
CA PRO A 56 9.39 24.39 -7.51
C PRO A 56 10.52 23.98 -8.47
N THR A 57 10.61 24.66 -9.59
CA THR A 57 11.68 24.47 -10.58
C THR A 57 13.07 24.69 -9.98
N SER A 58 14.09 24.12 -10.59
CA SER A 58 15.46 24.11 -10.05
C SER A 58 16.04 25.50 -9.82
N ASP A 59 15.59 26.50 -10.59
CA ASP A 59 15.98 27.92 -10.47
C ASP A 59 15.42 28.63 -9.22
N LYS A 60 14.33 28.07 -8.64
CA LYS A 60 13.63 28.64 -7.49
C LYS A 60 13.88 27.92 -6.16
N ARG A 61 14.80 26.96 -6.14
CA ARG A 61 15.14 26.19 -4.94
C ARG A 61 16.66 26.16 -4.71
N GLU A 62 17.06 26.18 -3.47
CA GLU A 62 18.48 26.12 -3.10
C GLU A 62 19.03 24.70 -3.19
N ARG A 63 18.24 23.70 -2.76
CA ARG A 63 18.66 22.30 -2.75
C ARG A 63 18.20 21.58 -4.01
N SER A 64 19.09 20.78 -4.59
CA SER A 64 18.71 19.93 -5.71
C SER A 64 17.73 18.81 -5.27
N ILE A 65 16.92 18.33 -6.20
CA ILE A 65 15.98 17.24 -5.93
C ILE A 65 16.68 15.98 -5.40
N TYR A 66 17.90 15.72 -5.85
CA TYR A 66 18.71 14.59 -5.41
C TYR A 66 19.15 14.73 -3.96
N VAL A 67 19.56 15.95 -3.55
CA VAL A 67 19.91 16.25 -2.16
C VAL A 67 18.71 16.13 -1.24
N ILE A 68 17.55 16.65 -1.68
CA ILE A 68 16.29 16.52 -0.93
C ILE A 68 15.92 15.05 -0.77
N SER A 69 16.00 14.25 -1.84
CA SER A 69 15.72 12.82 -1.82
C SER A 69 16.64 12.05 -0.86
N ASP A 70 17.95 12.36 -0.86
CA ASP A 70 18.91 11.70 0.04
C ASP A 70 18.71 12.09 1.50
N LEU A 71 18.30 13.32 1.77
CA LEU A 71 17.94 13.76 3.13
C LEU A 71 16.66 13.08 3.59
N LEU A 72 15.65 12.99 2.72
CA LEU A 72 14.39 12.32 3.04
C LEU A 72 14.60 10.84 3.36
N ARG A 73 15.44 10.13 2.59
CA ARG A 73 15.84 8.74 2.90
C ARG A 73 16.39 8.61 4.31
N LYS A 74 17.32 9.50 4.70
CA LYS A 74 17.91 9.50 6.06
C LYS A 74 16.89 9.75 7.17
N GLU A 75 15.86 10.54 6.91
CA GLU A 75 14.77 10.73 7.87
C GLU A 75 13.86 9.50 7.94
N LEU A 76 13.56 8.87 6.81
CA LEU A 76 12.78 7.64 6.77
C LEU A 76 13.49 6.48 7.45
N ASP A 77 14.81 6.34 7.30
CA ASP A 77 15.63 5.34 8.00
C ASP A 77 15.56 5.45 9.54
N ARG A 78 15.20 6.63 10.05
CA ARG A 78 15.04 6.86 11.49
C ARG A 78 13.69 6.46 12.05
N ILE A 79 12.74 6.11 11.18
CA ILE A 79 11.39 5.69 11.57
C ILE A 79 11.35 4.16 11.58
N PRO A 80 11.40 3.50 12.76
CA PRO A 80 11.50 2.03 12.84
C PRO A 80 10.30 1.30 12.23
N GLU A 81 9.17 1.98 12.15
CA GLU A 81 7.93 1.45 11.60
C GLU A 81 7.92 1.39 10.07
N VAL A 82 8.77 2.16 9.41
CA VAL A 82 8.94 2.14 7.95
C VAL A 82 9.93 1.03 7.60
N ARG A 83 9.41 -0.09 7.12
CA ARG A 83 10.23 -1.25 6.77
C ARG A 83 10.92 -1.11 5.43
N GLU A 84 10.19 -0.58 4.47
CA GLU A 84 10.63 -0.44 3.09
C GLU A 84 10.10 0.86 2.50
N TYR A 85 10.91 1.56 1.74
CA TYR A 85 10.50 2.78 1.05
C TYR A 85 11.25 2.92 -0.26
N SER A 86 10.70 3.71 -1.16
CA SER A 86 11.35 4.14 -2.39
C SER A 86 11.15 5.64 -2.57
N VAL A 87 12.22 6.36 -2.86
CA VAL A 87 12.17 7.79 -3.12
C VAL A 87 12.65 8.05 -4.54
N MET A 88 11.70 8.30 -5.45
CA MET A 88 11.97 8.56 -6.85
C MET A 88 11.98 10.07 -7.12
N PRO A 89 13.15 10.67 -7.40
CA PRO A 89 13.18 12.05 -7.85
C PRO A 89 12.57 12.12 -9.27
N GLY A 90 11.49 12.86 -9.42
CA GLY A 90 10.83 13.11 -10.71
C GLY A 90 11.58 14.16 -11.53
N GLY A 91 11.38 14.15 -12.86
CA GLY A 91 11.87 15.21 -13.75
C GLY A 91 10.90 16.42 -13.79
N ASP A 92 11.36 17.56 -14.32
CA ASP A 92 10.63 18.83 -14.39
C ASP A 92 9.29 18.78 -15.16
N ASN A 93 9.00 17.70 -15.89
CA ASN A 93 7.79 17.55 -16.71
C ASN A 93 6.84 16.43 -16.23
N GLY A 94 6.91 16.01 -14.96
CA GLY A 94 6.07 14.91 -14.47
C GLY A 94 6.40 13.56 -15.13
N SER A 95 7.47 13.52 -15.89
CA SER A 95 7.97 12.28 -16.47
C SER A 95 8.56 11.42 -15.36
N MET A 96 8.03 10.23 -15.18
CA MET A 96 8.57 9.21 -14.27
C MET A 96 9.99 8.73 -14.68
N SER A 97 10.61 9.41 -15.64
CA SER A 97 11.87 9.05 -16.31
C SER A 97 13.14 9.64 -15.66
N GLY A 98 13.09 10.03 -14.38
CA GLY A 98 14.25 10.70 -13.73
C GLY A 98 15.28 9.78 -13.08
N SER A 99 15.00 8.53 -12.82
CA SER A 99 15.96 7.55 -12.31
C SER A 99 16.08 6.35 -13.24
N ALA A 100 17.33 5.98 -13.55
CA ALA A 100 17.59 4.74 -14.26
C ALA A 100 17.17 3.56 -13.36
N THR A 101 16.06 2.95 -13.68
CA THR A 101 15.59 1.73 -13.01
C THR A 101 16.29 0.55 -13.67
N VAL A 102 17.01 -0.24 -12.88
CA VAL A 102 17.62 -1.49 -13.34
C VAL A 102 16.74 -2.64 -12.83
N ASP A 103 16.06 -3.30 -13.75
CA ASP A 103 15.25 -4.47 -13.45
C ASP A 103 16.08 -5.75 -13.62
N ILE A 104 16.25 -6.49 -12.53
CA ILE A 104 16.90 -7.80 -12.55
C ILE A 104 15.83 -8.86 -12.33
N LYS A 105 15.64 -9.73 -13.34
CA LYS A 105 14.65 -10.80 -13.30
C LYS A 105 15.32 -12.12 -12.94
N VAL A 106 14.87 -12.72 -11.85
CA VAL A 106 15.31 -14.04 -11.38
C VAL A 106 14.25 -15.06 -11.77
N PHE A 107 14.64 -16.08 -12.53
CA PHE A 107 13.72 -17.14 -12.98
C PHE A 107 14.11 -18.46 -12.31
N GLY A 108 13.11 -19.24 -11.89
CA GLY A 108 13.32 -20.57 -11.33
C GLY A 108 11.98 -21.31 -11.17
N TYR A 109 12.06 -22.64 -11.08
CA TYR A 109 10.89 -23.50 -10.85
C TYR A 109 10.58 -23.64 -9.36
N ASP A 110 11.61 -23.56 -8.52
CA ASP A 110 11.49 -23.64 -7.07
C ASP A 110 11.45 -22.23 -6.49
N MET A 111 10.34 -21.93 -5.80
CA MET A 111 10.10 -20.60 -5.25
C MET A 111 11.00 -20.28 -4.08
N ASP A 112 11.36 -21.27 -3.25
CA ASP A 112 12.20 -21.06 -2.07
C ASP A 112 13.63 -20.76 -2.48
N VAL A 113 14.15 -21.52 -3.44
CA VAL A 113 15.47 -21.27 -4.03
C VAL A 113 15.52 -19.91 -4.73
N THR A 114 14.47 -19.60 -5.53
CA THR A 114 14.40 -18.33 -6.24
C THR A 114 14.36 -17.14 -5.27
N ASN A 115 13.62 -17.26 -4.18
CA ASN A 115 13.58 -16.24 -3.12
C ASN A 115 14.92 -16.07 -2.42
N ALA A 116 15.61 -17.17 -2.11
CA ALA A 116 16.91 -17.11 -1.46
C ALA A 116 17.93 -16.38 -2.35
N VAL A 117 17.95 -16.68 -3.66
CA VAL A 117 18.80 -15.99 -4.63
C VAL A 117 18.43 -14.52 -4.77
N ALA A 118 17.13 -14.18 -4.82
CA ALA A 118 16.68 -12.80 -4.94
C ALA A 118 17.06 -11.96 -3.70
N ASN A 119 16.96 -12.54 -2.49
CA ASN A 119 17.38 -11.88 -1.26
C ASN A 119 18.89 -11.66 -1.20
N ASP A 120 19.70 -12.66 -1.59
CA ASP A 120 21.16 -12.54 -1.67
C ASP A 120 21.58 -11.45 -2.67
N LEU A 121 20.87 -11.37 -3.81
CA LEU A 121 21.08 -10.30 -4.79
C LEU A 121 20.70 -8.93 -4.22
N LYS A 122 19.57 -8.81 -3.52
CA LYS A 122 19.14 -7.57 -2.89
C LYS A 122 20.22 -7.05 -1.92
N GLU A 123 20.76 -7.93 -1.08
CA GLU A 123 21.81 -7.59 -0.11
C GLU A 123 23.09 -7.12 -0.81
N LYS A 124 23.56 -7.89 -1.79
CA LYS A 124 24.76 -7.55 -2.57
C LYS A 124 24.63 -6.25 -3.34
N LEU A 125 23.48 -6.04 -3.99
CA LEU A 125 23.21 -4.82 -4.73
C LEU A 125 23.08 -3.61 -3.81
N GLY A 126 22.45 -3.75 -2.64
CA GLY A 126 22.34 -2.69 -1.65
C GLY A 126 23.71 -2.19 -1.12
N GLY A 127 24.72 -3.05 -1.12
CA GLY A 127 26.10 -2.69 -0.76
C GLY A 127 26.91 -1.99 -1.85
N LEU A 128 26.43 -1.95 -3.10
CA LEU A 128 27.17 -1.34 -4.20
C LEU A 128 27.07 0.19 -4.18
N LYS A 129 28.19 0.84 -4.45
CA LYS A 129 28.21 2.29 -4.58
C LYS A 129 27.44 2.73 -5.84
N GLY A 130 26.41 3.54 -5.66
CA GLY A 130 25.61 4.08 -6.76
C GLY A 130 24.23 3.43 -6.90
N THR A 131 23.97 2.34 -6.19
CA THR A 131 22.61 1.78 -6.09
C THR A 131 21.85 2.49 -4.96
N ARG A 132 20.54 2.65 -5.18
CA ARG A 132 19.59 3.23 -4.22
C ARG A 132 18.30 2.43 -4.27
N ASP A 133 17.60 2.35 -3.15
CA ASP A 133 16.24 1.82 -3.04
C ASP A 133 16.09 0.44 -3.70
N VAL A 134 16.99 -0.51 -3.39
CA VAL A 134 16.95 -1.87 -3.94
C VAL A 134 15.76 -2.61 -3.32
N GLN A 135 14.78 -2.94 -4.14
CA GLN A 135 13.54 -3.60 -3.73
C GLN A 135 13.35 -4.94 -4.43
N LEU A 136 12.63 -5.84 -3.79
CA LEU A 136 12.07 -7.03 -4.43
C LEU A 136 10.64 -6.72 -4.86
N SER A 137 10.26 -7.15 -6.06
CA SER A 137 8.87 -7.02 -6.53
C SER A 137 7.91 -7.96 -5.81
N ARG A 138 8.42 -8.86 -4.99
CA ARG A 138 7.63 -9.78 -4.19
C ARG A 138 7.43 -9.22 -2.80
N ASP A 139 6.18 -9.06 -2.43
CA ASP A 139 5.79 -8.66 -1.08
C ASP A 139 6.19 -9.73 -0.06
N ASP A 140 6.60 -9.27 1.12
CA ASP A 140 6.75 -10.15 2.30
C ASP A 140 5.43 -10.87 2.59
N LEU A 141 5.55 -12.07 3.16
CA LEU A 141 4.40 -12.85 3.61
C LEU A 141 3.54 -12.00 4.54
N ARG A 142 2.33 -11.67 4.09
CA ARG A 142 1.33 -10.99 4.91
C ARG A 142 0.49 -12.02 5.63
N PRO A 143 0.13 -11.80 6.88
CA PRO A 143 -0.87 -12.63 7.54
C PRO A 143 -2.21 -12.46 6.81
N GLU A 144 -2.71 -13.54 6.23
CA GLU A 144 -4.00 -13.59 5.55
C GLU A 144 -4.98 -14.42 6.37
N LEU A 145 -6.22 -13.98 6.42
CA LEU A 145 -7.31 -14.78 6.97
C LEU A 145 -7.95 -15.57 5.83
N ASN A 146 -7.63 -16.85 5.77
CA ASN A 146 -8.21 -17.74 4.76
C ASN A 146 -9.49 -18.39 5.28
N VAL A 147 -10.63 -18.07 4.67
CA VAL A 147 -11.93 -18.63 5.03
C VAL A 147 -12.19 -19.86 4.18
N VAL A 148 -12.06 -21.03 4.79
CA VAL A 148 -12.34 -22.32 4.14
C VAL A 148 -13.73 -22.81 4.51
N PHE A 149 -14.58 -22.98 3.52
CA PHE A 149 -15.94 -23.48 3.73
C PHE A 149 -16.00 -25.02 3.64
N ASP A 150 -16.64 -25.62 4.62
CA ASP A 150 -17.05 -27.04 4.58
C ASP A 150 -18.25 -27.18 3.63
N ARG A 151 -18.00 -27.78 2.45
CA ARG A 151 -19.02 -27.93 1.39
C ARG A 151 -20.19 -28.80 1.78
N ASP A 152 -19.97 -29.84 2.58
CA ASP A 152 -21.01 -30.79 3.01
C ASP A 152 -21.96 -30.10 4.00
N ARG A 153 -21.41 -29.31 4.92
CA ARG A 153 -22.23 -28.49 5.82
C ARG A 153 -22.98 -27.39 5.08
N LEU A 154 -22.38 -26.74 4.10
CA LEU A 154 -23.09 -25.75 3.28
C LEU A 154 -24.28 -26.40 2.56
N ALA A 155 -24.08 -27.57 1.96
CA ALA A 155 -25.15 -28.32 1.29
C ALA A 155 -26.27 -28.71 2.26
N TYR A 156 -25.93 -29.14 3.48
CA TYR A 156 -26.92 -29.44 4.52
C TYR A 156 -27.82 -28.23 4.84
N TYR A 157 -27.27 -27.02 4.84
CA TYR A 157 -28.03 -25.77 5.05
C TYR A 157 -28.64 -25.20 3.77
N GLY A 158 -28.58 -25.90 2.65
CA GLY A 158 -29.11 -25.44 1.37
C GLY A 158 -28.31 -24.25 0.77
N MET A 159 -27.09 -24.06 1.20
CA MET A 159 -26.21 -23.02 0.71
C MET A 159 -25.12 -23.58 -0.20
N ASN A 160 -24.63 -22.75 -1.11
CA ASN A 160 -23.41 -23.01 -1.88
C ASN A 160 -22.27 -22.08 -1.46
N SER A 161 -21.05 -22.39 -1.90
CA SER A 161 -19.86 -21.59 -1.56
C SER A 161 -19.97 -20.13 -2.02
N ALA A 162 -20.61 -19.86 -3.15
CA ALA A 162 -20.79 -18.50 -3.66
C ALA A 162 -21.69 -17.67 -2.74
N THR A 163 -22.83 -18.23 -2.32
CA THR A 163 -23.76 -17.58 -1.38
C THR A 163 -23.10 -17.31 -0.04
N ALA A 164 -22.33 -18.29 0.48
CA ALA A 164 -21.62 -18.14 1.73
C ALA A 164 -20.52 -17.07 1.65
N SER A 165 -19.74 -17.07 0.57
CA SER A 165 -18.71 -16.06 0.32
C SER A 165 -19.30 -14.65 0.22
N GLN A 166 -20.43 -14.51 -0.49
CA GLN A 166 -21.11 -13.23 -0.59
C GLN A 166 -21.63 -12.74 0.77
N ALA A 167 -22.16 -13.63 1.60
CA ALA A 167 -22.60 -13.28 2.93
C ALA A 167 -21.44 -12.80 3.84
N VAL A 168 -20.28 -13.46 3.76
CA VAL A 168 -19.06 -13.05 4.48
C VAL A 168 -18.58 -11.70 3.97
N ARG A 169 -18.48 -11.53 2.66
CA ARG A 169 -18.07 -10.27 2.04
C ARG A 169 -18.97 -9.10 2.46
N ASN A 170 -20.28 -9.26 2.38
CA ASN A 170 -21.24 -8.23 2.77
C ASN A 170 -21.12 -7.84 4.26
N ARG A 171 -20.65 -8.75 5.11
CA ARG A 171 -20.42 -8.47 6.53
C ARG A 171 -19.14 -7.70 6.80
N ILE A 172 -18.08 -7.95 6.01
CA ILE A 172 -16.76 -7.35 6.19
C ILE A 172 -16.69 -6.01 5.45
N ASP A 173 -16.96 -6.02 4.15
CA ASP A 173 -16.83 -4.84 3.27
C ASP A 173 -18.08 -3.98 3.29
N GLY A 174 -19.23 -4.57 3.58
CA GLY A 174 -20.54 -3.97 3.42
C GLY A 174 -21.16 -4.27 2.06
N LEU A 175 -22.39 -3.82 1.90
CA LEU A 175 -23.18 -3.94 0.66
C LEU A 175 -23.54 -2.55 0.17
N VAL A 176 -23.20 -2.24 -1.07
CA VAL A 176 -23.76 -1.05 -1.75
C VAL A 176 -25.22 -1.33 -2.03
N ALA A 177 -26.10 -0.77 -1.19
CA ALA A 177 -27.53 -1.04 -1.25
C ALA A 177 -28.24 -0.18 -2.29
N SER A 178 -27.77 1.05 -2.51
CA SER A 178 -28.36 2.05 -3.41
C SER A 178 -27.36 3.16 -3.69
N LYS A 179 -27.73 4.07 -4.58
CA LYS A 179 -26.99 5.30 -4.87
C LYS A 179 -27.84 6.51 -4.53
N TYR A 180 -27.24 7.46 -3.85
CA TYR A 180 -27.79 8.77 -3.63
C TYR A 180 -27.30 9.71 -4.72
N ARG A 181 -28.20 10.48 -5.33
CA ARG A 181 -27.88 11.42 -6.40
C ARG A 181 -28.21 12.83 -5.94
N GLU A 182 -27.23 13.72 -6.03
CA GLU A 182 -27.38 15.13 -5.71
C GLU A 182 -26.49 15.97 -6.64
N ASP A 183 -27.02 17.03 -7.20
CA ASP A 183 -26.32 18.00 -8.06
C ASP A 183 -25.52 17.40 -9.24
N GLY A 184 -25.94 16.22 -9.73
CA GLY A 184 -25.28 15.54 -10.84
C GLY A 184 -24.24 14.50 -10.41
N ASP A 185 -23.94 14.43 -9.12
CA ASP A 185 -23.03 13.44 -8.55
C ASP A 185 -23.79 12.23 -7.99
N GLU A 186 -23.16 11.07 -8.01
CA GLU A 186 -23.67 9.81 -7.45
C GLU A 186 -22.80 9.36 -6.27
N TYR A 187 -23.45 9.12 -5.13
CA TYR A 187 -22.81 8.63 -3.90
C TYR A 187 -23.34 7.26 -3.54
N ASP A 188 -22.44 6.29 -3.31
CA ASP A 188 -22.83 4.95 -2.89
C ASP A 188 -23.34 4.93 -1.45
N ILE A 189 -24.54 4.37 -1.23
CA ILE A 189 -25.07 4.09 0.11
C ILE A 189 -24.60 2.69 0.51
N VAL A 190 -23.59 2.64 1.37
CA VAL A 190 -23.01 1.39 1.85
C VAL A 190 -23.63 1.00 3.19
N VAL A 191 -24.29 -0.16 3.22
CA VAL A 191 -24.82 -0.78 4.45
C VAL A 191 -23.82 -1.81 4.94
N ARG A 192 -23.31 -1.64 6.16
CA ARG A 192 -22.40 -2.59 6.80
C ARG A 192 -22.74 -2.80 8.28
N TYR A 193 -22.26 -3.89 8.84
CA TYR A 193 -22.36 -4.12 10.28
C TYR A 193 -21.48 -3.14 11.06
N ALA A 194 -21.86 -2.80 12.27
CA ALA A 194 -21.03 -2.01 13.17
C ALA A 194 -19.70 -2.73 13.45
N GLU A 195 -18.59 -1.98 13.51
CA GLU A 195 -17.24 -2.52 13.70
C GLU A 195 -17.10 -3.57 14.81
N PRO A 196 -17.69 -3.41 16.01
CA PRO A 196 -17.56 -4.41 17.07
C PRO A 196 -18.10 -5.78 16.69
N VAL A 197 -19.14 -5.82 15.85
CA VAL A 197 -19.77 -7.10 15.41
C VAL A 197 -18.97 -7.79 14.31
N SER A 198 -18.30 -7.02 13.45
CA SER A 198 -17.46 -7.57 12.38
C SER A 198 -16.24 -8.30 12.94
N TYR A 199 -15.63 -7.80 14.02
CA TYR A 199 -14.44 -8.39 14.62
C TYR A 199 -14.74 -9.52 15.63
N THR A 200 -15.84 -9.47 16.35
CA THR A 200 -16.19 -10.51 17.35
C THR A 200 -16.51 -11.85 16.70
N HIS A 201 -17.10 -11.87 15.52
CA HIS A 201 -17.38 -13.11 14.80
C HIS A 201 -16.11 -13.80 14.28
N LEU A 202 -15.07 -13.05 13.91
CA LEU A 202 -13.80 -13.61 13.50
C LEU A 202 -13.00 -14.14 14.70
N ARG A 203 -13.05 -13.47 15.86
CA ARG A 203 -12.39 -13.95 17.09
C ARG A 203 -13.03 -15.16 17.75
N ALA A 204 -14.33 -15.39 17.57
CA ALA A 204 -15.01 -16.53 18.17
C ALA A 204 -14.49 -17.90 17.69
N HIS A 205 -13.84 -17.95 16.53
CA HIS A 205 -13.22 -19.16 15.98
C HIS A 205 -11.75 -19.38 16.40
N GLU A 206 -11.06 -18.36 16.90
CA GLU A 206 -9.67 -18.51 17.39
C GLU A 206 -9.59 -19.16 18.78
N THR A 207 -10.67 -19.17 19.54
CA THR A 207 -10.69 -19.69 20.93
C THR A 207 -11.11 -21.16 21.05
N LEU A 208 -11.34 -21.85 19.93
CA LEU A 208 -11.77 -23.26 19.90
C LEU A 208 -10.72 -24.23 19.31
N ARG A 209 -9.44 -23.95 19.55
CA ARG A 209 -8.36 -24.93 19.33
C ARG A 209 -7.57 -25.15 20.61
#